data_d840ef384aed216963bf5e4e1374aee3
#
_entry.id   d840ef384aed216963bf5e4e1374aee3
#
_cell.length_a   1.000
_cell.length_b   1.000
_cell.length_c   1.000
_cell.angle_alpha   90.00
_cell.angle_beta   90.00
_cell.angle_gamma   90.00
#
_symmetry.space_group_name_H-M   'P 1'
#
loop_
_entity.id
_entity.type
_entity.pdbx_description
1 polymer ?
#
loop_
_entity_poly.entity_id
_entity_poly.type
_entity_poly.pdbx_seq_one_letter_code
_entity_poly.pdbx_strand_id
1 'polypeptide(L)'
;MRALVYERYGPPDQVLRLADVPRPEPGADEVLVRVHAASVNLWDWDQLAGTPLGRVLGPFKPRHKVLGADIAGVVEAVGEGVTAFRPGDPVFGDLSDGKWGGFAEYAVAKTGELARMPDGLGFIDAAAIPQAGALALQGLRRRPSLGAASAVLLNGAGGGVGTFALQMAKALQAHVTVVDRGEKRQALLALGADRFIDYREADFTADGQQYDLIVDVVAQHSPGRFAASLKDGGELVVIGGRIPTLLQVAALGGFVGRRRRQRLGLLIYKPSPADNLELAQRCAAGTLRPIIDGVYPLARGAEALARIGSGLAIGKVMISVAE
;
A
#
# COMPACT_ATOMS: atom_id res chain seq x y z
N MET A 1 -14.31 -19.62 -13.45
CA MET A 1 -13.60 -19.33 -12.19
C MET A 1 -14.42 -18.38 -11.33
N ARG A 2 -14.32 -18.50 -10.02
CA ARG A 2 -14.97 -17.56 -9.10
C ARG A 2 -14.17 -16.24 -9.01
N ALA A 3 -14.87 -15.11 -9.01
CA ALA A 3 -14.30 -13.77 -8.86
C ALA A 3 -15.26 -12.82 -8.15
N LEU A 4 -14.71 -11.82 -7.45
CA LEU A 4 -15.50 -10.70 -6.94
C LEU A 4 -15.66 -9.66 -8.03
N VAL A 5 -16.88 -9.50 -8.51
CA VAL A 5 -17.21 -8.60 -9.63
C VAL A 5 -18.08 -7.44 -9.18
N TYR A 6 -17.89 -6.28 -9.84
CA TYR A 6 -18.76 -5.12 -9.70
C TYR A 6 -18.90 -4.40 -11.04
N GLU A 7 -20.03 -3.73 -11.26
CA GLU A 7 -20.37 -3.07 -12.52
C GLU A 7 -20.71 -1.58 -12.32
N ARG A 8 -20.87 -1.15 -11.08
CA ARG A 8 -21.17 0.24 -10.70
C ARG A 8 -20.45 0.60 -9.42
N TYR A 9 -20.19 1.87 -9.23
CA TYR A 9 -19.63 2.41 -8.00
C TYR A 9 -20.62 2.33 -6.84
N GLY A 10 -20.13 2.14 -5.62
CA GLY A 10 -20.98 2.14 -4.43
C GLY A 10 -20.38 1.40 -3.24
N PRO A 11 -21.16 1.24 -2.17
CA PRO A 11 -20.77 0.47 -0.99
C PRO A 11 -20.50 -1.00 -1.35
N PRO A 12 -19.49 -1.64 -0.73
CA PRO A 12 -19.10 -3.03 -1.04
C PRO A 12 -20.24 -4.03 -0.96
N ASP A 13 -21.07 -3.95 0.07
CA ASP A 13 -22.22 -4.83 0.33
C ASP A 13 -23.34 -4.71 -0.73
N GLN A 14 -23.37 -3.61 -1.48
CA GLN A 14 -24.41 -3.34 -2.47
C GLN A 14 -23.96 -3.58 -3.92
N VAL A 15 -22.66 -3.53 -4.19
CA VAL A 15 -22.16 -3.54 -5.55
C VAL A 15 -21.21 -4.69 -5.85
N LEU A 16 -20.54 -5.26 -4.83
CA LEU A 16 -19.60 -6.34 -5.00
C LEU A 16 -20.31 -7.69 -4.79
N ARG A 17 -20.10 -8.61 -5.72
CA ARG A 17 -20.69 -9.96 -5.64
C ARG A 17 -19.72 -11.02 -6.10
N LEU A 18 -19.76 -12.19 -5.49
CA LEU A 18 -19.08 -13.36 -6.02
C LEU A 18 -19.82 -13.90 -7.23
N ALA A 19 -19.11 -14.15 -8.32
CA ALA A 19 -19.70 -14.66 -9.55
C ALA A 19 -18.75 -15.60 -10.29
N ASP A 20 -19.31 -16.48 -11.09
CA ASP A 20 -18.55 -17.26 -12.06
C ASP A 20 -18.31 -16.43 -13.31
N VAL A 21 -17.04 -16.35 -13.70
CA VAL A 21 -16.57 -15.63 -14.88
C VAL A 21 -15.65 -16.53 -15.71
N PRO A 22 -15.47 -16.27 -17.01
CA PRO A 22 -14.49 -16.98 -17.81
C PRO A 22 -13.09 -16.88 -17.17
N ARG A 23 -12.35 -17.99 -17.17
CA ARG A 23 -10.94 -17.99 -16.79
C ARG A 23 -10.15 -17.21 -17.86
N PRO A 24 -9.31 -16.23 -17.47
CA PRO A 24 -8.52 -15.50 -18.45
C PRO A 24 -7.39 -16.36 -19.01
N GLU A 25 -6.93 -16.02 -20.20
CA GLU A 25 -5.77 -16.61 -20.84
C GLU A 25 -4.62 -15.60 -20.88
N PRO A 26 -3.37 -16.01 -20.64
CA PRO A 26 -2.24 -15.12 -20.70
C PRO A 26 -1.89 -14.79 -22.16
N GLY A 27 -1.60 -13.53 -22.45
CA GLY A 27 -1.00 -13.10 -23.70
C GLY A 27 0.47 -13.54 -23.81
N ALA A 28 1.13 -13.21 -24.92
CA ALA A 28 2.50 -13.69 -25.23
C ALA A 28 3.50 -13.40 -24.11
N ASP A 29 3.46 -12.20 -23.51
CA ASP A 29 4.39 -11.76 -22.45
C ASP A 29 3.76 -11.79 -21.04
N GLU A 30 2.68 -12.56 -20.86
CA GLU A 30 1.91 -12.60 -19.63
C GLU A 30 1.99 -13.99 -18.97
N VAL A 31 1.71 -13.98 -17.68
CA VAL A 31 1.68 -15.16 -16.82
C VAL A 31 0.28 -15.29 -16.24
N LEU A 32 -0.32 -16.45 -16.30
CA LEU A 32 -1.54 -16.81 -15.57
C LEU A 32 -1.15 -17.32 -14.20
N VAL A 33 -1.59 -16.65 -13.16
CA VAL A 33 -1.35 -17.01 -11.77
C VAL A 33 -2.62 -17.58 -11.16
N ARG A 34 -2.54 -18.79 -10.58
CA ARG A 34 -3.55 -19.30 -9.67
C ARG A 34 -3.34 -18.62 -8.33
N VAL A 35 -4.26 -17.71 -8.00
CA VAL A 35 -4.17 -16.85 -6.82
C VAL A 35 -4.47 -17.65 -5.55
N HIS A 36 -3.58 -17.58 -4.58
CA HIS A 36 -3.77 -18.12 -3.25
C HIS A 36 -4.21 -17.06 -2.24
N ALA A 37 -3.64 -15.87 -2.36
CA ALA A 37 -3.97 -14.74 -1.52
C ALA A 37 -3.90 -13.43 -2.30
N ALA A 38 -4.74 -12.48 -1.92
CA ALA A 38 -4.70 -11.10 -2.39
C ALA A 38 -4.79 -10.15 -1.20
N SER A 39 -4.25 -8.93 -1.31
CA SER A 39 -4.44 -7.94 -0.28
C SER A 39 -5.32 -6.80 -0.73
N VAL A 40 -6.11 -6.25 0.21
CA VAL A 40 -6.96 -5.10 -0.04
C VAL A 40 -6.18 -3.83 0.28
N ASN A 41 -6.12 -2.93 -0.70
CA ASN A 41 -5.52 -1.62 -0.56
C ASN A 41 -6.60 -0.52 -0.52
N LEU A 42 -6.25 0.67 -0.03
CA LEU A 42 -7.16 1.82 -0.07
C LEU A 42 -7.52 2.18 -1.52
N TRP A 43 -6.62 1.90 -2.47
CA TRP A 43 -6.85 2.09 -3.89
C TRP A 43 -7.98 1.19 -4.44
N ASP A 44 -8.10 -0.05 -3.94
CA ASP A 44 -9.25 -0.93 -4.27
C ASP A 44 -10.55 -0.34 -3.75
N TRP A 45 -10.54 0.20 -2.53
CA TRP A 45 -11.68 0.91 -1.96
C TRP A 45 -12.07 2.13 -2.78
N ASP A 46 -11.10 2.98 -3.16
CA ASP A 46 -11.35 4.18 -3.96
C ASP A 46 -11.97 3.83 -5.31
N GLN A 47 -11.49 2.78 -5.96
CA GLN A 47 -12.04 2.27 -7.22
C GLN A 47 -13.47 1.77 -7.03
N LEU A 48 -13.74 0.98 -6.00
CA LEU A 48 -15.07 0.43 -5.74
C LEU A 48 -16.08 1.51 -5.35
N ALA A 49 -15.71 2.35 -4.39
CA ALA A 49 -16.57 3.42 -3.90
C ALA A 49 -16.81 4.53 -4.94
N GLY A 50 -15.93 4.63 -5.93
CA GLY A 50 -15.98 5.68 -6.94
C GLY A 50 -15.70 7.06 -6.36
N THR A 51 -14.69 7.17 -5.49
CA THR A 51 -14.21 8.47 -5.04
C THR A 51 -13.71 9.30 -6.23
N PRO A 52 -13.56 10.63 -6.09
CA PRO A 52 -13.04 11.44 -7.19
C PRO A 52 -11.72 10.91 -7.76
N LEU A 53 -10.84 10.36 -6.91
CA LEU A 53 -9.58 9.75 -7.34
C LEU A 53 -9.82 8.41 -8.06
N GLY A 54 -10.70 7.57 -7.53
CA GLY A 54 -11.07 6.28 -8.14
C GLY A 54 -11.76 6.43 -9.49
N ARG A 55 -12.44 7.56 -9.74
CA ARG A 55 -13.11 7.84 -11.03
C ARG A 55 -12.20 8.41 -12.12
N VAL A 56 -10.95 8.74 -11.83
CA VAL A 56 -10.02 9.30 -12.83
C VAL A 56 -9.89 8.38 -14.05
N LEU A 57 -9.86 7.07 -13.85
CA LEU A 57 -9.73 6.09 -14.93
C LEU A 57 -11.08 5.57 -15.48
N GLY A 58 -12.20 5.93 -14.86
CA GLY A 58 -13.54 5.51 -15.28
C GLY A 58 -14.61 6.48 -14.76
N PRO A 59 -14.79 7.66 -15.37
CA PRO A 59 -15.65 8.72 -14.80
C PRO A 59 -17.13 8.29 -14.66
N PHE A 60 -17.64 7.42 -15.53
CA PHE A 60 -19.05 7.03 -15.54
C PHE A 60 -19.29 5.60 -15.03
N LYS A 61 -18.33 4.70 -15.24
CA LYS A 61 -18.42 3.29 -14.84
C LYS A 61 -17.04 2.75 -14.49
N PRO A 62 -16.96 1.70 -13.65
CA PRO A 62 -15.70 1.05 -13.35
C PRO A 62 -14.94 0.60 -14.60
N ARG A 63 -13.63 0.84 -14.62
CA ARG A 63 -12.74 0.36 -15.68
C ARG A 63 -12.46 -1.12 -15.53
N HIS A 64 -12.18 -1.57 -14.30
CA HIS A 64 -11.86 -2.94 -13.96
C HIS A 64 -13.11 -3.59 -13.33
N LYS A 65 -13.54 -4.74 -13.84
CA LYS A 65 -14.69 -5.46 -13.28
C LYS A 65 -14.33 -6.31 -12.06
N VAL A 66 -13.07 -6.68 -11.94
CA VAL A 66 -12.47 -7.40 -10.81
C VAL A 66 -11.31 -6.57 -10.29
N LEU A 67 -11.33 -6.27 -9.00
CA LEU A 67 -10.28 -5.54 -8.30
C LEU A 67 -9.18 -6.47 -7.78
N GLY A 68 -8.29 -5.93 -6.96
CA GLY A 68 -7.15 -6.64 -6.37
C GLY A 68 -5.89 -6.45 -7.22
N ALA A 69 -5.00 -5.59 -6.71
CA ALA A 69 -3.70 -5.35 -7.34
C ALA A 69 -2.63 -6.28 -6.77
N ASP A 70 -2.57 -6.42 -5.46
CA ASP A 70 -1.56 -7.24 -4.79
C ASP A 70 -2.00 -8.69 -4.71
N ILE A 71 -1.19 -9.59 -5.26
CA ILE A 71 -1.45 -11.04 -5.24
C ILE A 71 -0.22 -11.85 -4.82
N ALA A 72 -0.47 -13.05 -4.34
CA ALA A 72 0.49 -14.14 -4.29
C ALA A 72 -0.18 -15.46 -4.69
N GLY A 73 0.54 -16.30 -5.39
CA GLY A 73 0.00 -17.55 -5.91
C GLY A 73 1.05 -18.37 -6.65
N VAL A 74 0.58 -19.30 -7.45
CA VAL A 74 1.42 -20.21 -8.23
C VAL A 74 1.18 -19.98 -9.72
N VAL A 75 2.24 -19.91 -10.50
CA VAL A 75 2.15 -19.85 -11.97
C VAL A 75 1.42 -21.08 -12.48
N GLU A 76 0.35 -20.86 -13.18
CA GLU A 76 -0.49 -21.91 -13.79
C GLU A 76 -0.12 -22.15 -15.25
N ALA A 77 0.07 -21.06 -16.00
CA ALA A 77 0.46 -21.06 -17.40
C ALA A 77 1.25 -19.81 -17.74
N VAL A 78 2.03 -19.87 -18.81
CA VAL A 78 2.85 -18.75 -19.32
C VAL A 78 2.59 -18.57 -20.81
N GLY A 79 2.67 -17.31 -21.27
CA GLY A 79 2.64 -16.99 -22.69
C GLY A 79 3.93 -17.42 -23.42
N GLU A 80 3.88 -17.50 -24.74
CA GLU A 80 4.98 -18.03 -25.58
C GLU A 80 6.29 -17.24 -25.44
N GLY A 81 6.24 -15.95 -25.13
CA GLY A 81 7.43 -15.09 -24.95
C GLY A 81 8.02 -15.11 -23.54
N VAL A 82 7.38 -15.79 -22.59
CA VAL A 82 7.82 -15.79 -21.19
C VAL A 82 8.93 -16.80 -20.95
N THR A 83 10.09 -16.31 -20.52
CA THR A 83 11.26 -17.14 -20.15
C THR A 83 11.61 -17.04 -18.66
N ALA A 84 11.10 -16.00 -17.97
CA ALA A 84 11.43 -15.72 -16.56
C ALA A 84 10.71 -16.63 -15.57
N PHE A 85 9.56 -17.17 -15.94
CA PHE A 85 8.70 -18.00 -15.08
C PHE A 85 8.29 -19.28 -15.79
N ARG A 86 7.90 -20.29 -15.02
CA ARG A 86 7.37 -21.57 -15.50
C ARG A 86 6.21 -22.02 -14.61
N PRO A 87 5.28 -22.84 -15.12
CA PRO A 87 4.22 -23.45 -14.30
C PRO A 87 4.80 -24.12 -13.03
N GLY A 88 4.16 -23.86 -11.90
CA GLY A 88 4.59 -24.32 -10.59
C GLY A 88 5.44 -23.30 -9.80
N ASP A 89 5.96 -22.25 -10.38
CA ASP A 89 6.72 -21.24 -9.66
C ASP A 89 5.81 -20.47 -8.67
N PRO A 90 6.18 -20.34 -7.38
CA PRO A 90 5.48 -19.46 -6.44
C PRO A 90 5.88 -18.00 -6.72
N VAL A 91 4.88 -17.13 -6.91
CA VAL A 91 5.07 -15.73 -7.30
C VAL A 91 4.17 -14.80 -6.52
N PHE A 92 4.56 -13.53 -6.46
CA PHE A 92 3.75 -12.46 -5.89
C PHE A 92 4.06 -11.14 -6.62
N GLY A 93 3.17 -10.17 -6.52
CA GLY A 93 3.39 -8.88 -7.18
C GLY A 93 2.23 -7.92 -7.11
N ASP A 94 2.44 -6.74 -7.71
CA ASP A 94 1.49 -5.65 -7.84
C ASP A 94 1.03 -5.51 -9.29
N LEU A 95 -0.25 -5.78 -9.55
CA LEU A 95 -0.88 -5.73 -10.86
C LEU A 95 -1.49 -4.36 -11.19
N SER A 96 -1.20 -3.32 -10.40
CA SER A 96 -1.87 -2.01 -10.53
C SER A 96 -1.55 -1.28 -11.83
N ASP A 97 -0.38 -1.51 -12.43
CA ASP A 97 -0.01 -0.97 -13.75
C ASP A 97 -0.62 -1.76 -14.92
N GLY A 98 -1.20 -2.92 -14.64
CA GLY A 98 -1.75 -3.85 -15.62
C GLY A 98 -3.26 -4.01 -15.59
N LYS A 99 -3.67 -5.27 -15.49
CA LYS A 99 -5.09 -5.66 -15.65
C LYS A 99 -5.86 -5.74 -14.35
N TRP A 100 -5.19 -5.67 -13.19
CA TRP A 100 -5.81 -5.97 -11.90
C TRP A 100 -6.31 -7.43 -11.87
N GLY A 101 -7.35 -7.72 -11.11
CA GLY A 101 -8.03 -9.01 -11.17
C GLY A 101 -7.65 -9.99 -10.06
N GLY A 102 -6.92 -9.53 -9.04
CA GLY A 102 -6.45 -10.38 -7.93
C GLY A 102 -7.54 -10.91 -7.01
N PHE A 103 -8.74 -10.31 -7.01
CA PHE A 103 -9.87 -10.84 -6.24
C PHE A 103 -10.63 -11.92 -7.02
N ALA A 104 -9.89 -12.90 -7.52
CA ALA A 104 -10.39 -14.04 -8.28
C ALA A 104 -9.46 -15.24 -8.12
N GLU A 105 -9.93 -16.44 -8.50
CA GLU A 105 -9.13 -17.68 -8.46
C GLU A 105 -7.92 -17.64 -9.39
N TYR A 106 -7.99 -16.86 -10.48
CA TYR A 106 -6.89 -16.67 -11.42
C TYR A 106 -6.77 -15.21 -11.84
N ALA A 107 -5.54 -14.75 -11.97
CA ALA A 107 -5.22 -13.42 -12.49
C ALA A 107 -4.13 -13.52 -13.55
N VAL A 108 -4.18 -12.61 -14.53
CA VAL A 108 -3.12 -12.46 -15.53
C VAL A 108 -2.24 -11.29 -15.14
N ALA A 109 -0.93 -11.52 -15.12
CA ALA A 109 0.08 -10.53 -14.81
C ALA A 109 1.12 -10.44 -15.93
N LYS A 110 1.68 -9.27 -16.16
CA LYS A 110 2.90 -9.16 -16.97
C LYS A 110 4.09 -9.72 -16.20
N THR A 111 5.09 -10.23 -16.91
CA THR A 111 6.34 -10.72 -16.28
C THR A 111 7.00 -9.68 -15.39
N GLY A 112 6.97 -8.41 -15.78
CA GLY A 112 7.54 -7.28 -15.04
C GLY A 112 6.75 -6.83 -13.81
N GLU A 113 5.61 -7.45 -13.50
CA GLU A 113 4.79 -7.17 -12.31
C GLU A 113 5.02 -8.18 -11.19
N LEU A 114 5.69 -9.30 -11.47
CA LEU A 114 5.86 -10.42 -10.57
C LEU A 114 7.32 -10.57 -10.09
N ALA A 115 7.45 -11.06 -8.87
CA ALA A 115 8.69 -11.60 -8.31
C ALA A 115 8.47 -13.04 -7.85
N ARG A 116 9.54 -13.87 -7.84
CA ARG A 116 9.52 -15.20 -7.22
C ARG A 116 9.43 -15.04 -5.70
N MET A 117 8.60 -15.83 -5.07
CA MET A 117 8.56 -15.87 -3.60
C MET A 117 9.85 -16.49 -3.06
N PRO A 118 10.49 -15.91 -2.03
CA PRO A 118 11.55 -16.59 -1.30
C PRO A 118 10.99 -17.78 -0.52
N ASP A 119 11.83 -18.79 -0.31
CA ASP A 119 11.48 -19.94 0.51
C ASP A 119 11.09 -19.54 1.93
N GLY A 120 10.12 -20.25 2.51
CA GLY A 120 9.64 -20.02 3.87
C GLY A 120 8.63 -18.87 4.03
N LEU A 121 8.35 -18.10 2.99
CA LEU A 121 7.32 -17.05 3.05
C LEU A 121 5.95 -17.62 2.62
N GLY A 122 4.91 -17.46 3.48
CA GLY A 122 3.54 -17.86 3.14
C GLY A 122 2.87 -16.92 2.13
N PHE A 123 1.87 -17.43 1.39
CA PHE A 123 1.16 -16.62 0.38
C PHE A 123 0.44 -15.40 0.96
N ILE A 124 -0.11 -15.51 2.17
CA ILE A 124 -0.77 -14.37 2.86
C ILE A 124 0.24 -13.25 3.11
N ASP A 125 1.41 -13.58 3.66
CA ASP A 125 2.45 -12.58 3.94
C ASP A 125 3.03 -12.01 2.64
N ALA A 126 3.26 -12.86 1.63
CA ALA A 126 3.76 -12.42 0.34
C ALA A 126 2.80 -11.44 -0.35
N ALA A 127 1.48 -11.73 -0.37
CA ALA A 127 0.48 -10.83 -0.95
C ALA A 127 0.32 -9.52 -0.16
N ALA A 128 0.72 -9.47 1.11
CA ALA A 128 0.62 -8.27 1.93
C ALA A 128 1.72 -7.23 1.63
N ILE A 129 2.81 -7.64 0.94
CA ILE A 129 4.02 -6.83 0.76
C ILE A 129 3.88 -5.78 -0.36
N PRO A 130 3.41 -6.09 -1.60
CA PRO A 130 3.78 -5.34 -2.79
C PRO A 130 3.53 -3.83 -2.67
N GLN A 131 2.31 -3.37 -2.80
CA GLN A 131 2.03 -1.93 -2.84
C GLN A 131 2.39 -1.24 -1.52
N ALA A 132 1.96 -1.79 -0.39
CA ALA A 132 2.14 -1.15 0.91
C ALA A 132 3.61 -1.10 1.34
N GLY A 133 4.33 -2.20 1.19
CA GLY A 133 5.76 -2.29 1.50
C GLY A 133 6.61 -1.42 0.59
N ALA A 134 6.35 -1.47 -0.73
CA ALA A 134 7.10 -0.66 -1.69
C ALA A 134 6.87 0.85 -1.51
N LEU A 135 5.63 1.29 -1.26
CA LEU A 135 5.33 2.70 -0.92
C LEU A 135 6.11 3.15 0.32
N ALA A 136 6.14 2.32 1.37
CA ALA A 136 6.89 2.63 2.58
C ALA A 136 8.40 2.70 2.32
N LEU A 137 8.96 1.73 1.59
CA LEU A 137 10.38 1.66 1.23
C LEU A 137 10.80 2.86 0.37
N GLN A 138 10.04 3.14 -0.70
CA GLN A 138 10.31 4.27 -1.59
C GLN A 138 10.15 5.60 -0.87
N GLY A 139 9.19 5.71 0.06
CA GLY A 139 9.01 6.88 0.92
C GLY A 139 10.21 7.14 1.82
N LEU A 140 10.72 6.12 2.49
CA LEU A 140 11.90 6.24 3.38
C LEU A 140 13.19 6.48 2.59
N ARG A 141 13.35 5.89 1.40
CA ARG A 141 14.51 6.10 0.52
C ARG A 141 14.64 7.52 -0.01
N ARG A 142 13.58 8.35 0.08
CA ARG A 142 13.70 9.79 -0.22
C ARG A 142 14.75 10.47 0.65
N ARG A 143 14.98 9.97 1.87
CA ARG A 143 16.02 10.45 2.76
C ARG A 143 17.02 9.34 3.15
N PRO A 144 18.02 9.07 2.31
CA PRO A 144 18.98 7.97 2.54
C PRO A 144 19.84 8.12 3.80
N SER A 145 19.92 9.35 4.36
CA SER A 145 20.70 9.65 5.56
C SER A 145 19.97 9.40 6.87
N LEU A 146 18.83 8.69 6.85
CA LEU A 146 18.15 8.31 8.11
C LEU A 146 19.00 7.39 8.97
N GLY A 147 18.99 7.64 10.28
CA GLY A 147 19.71 6.87 11.28
C GLY A 147 19.30 7.27 12.70
N ALA A 148 20.08 6.86 13.71
CA ALA A 148 19.76 7.00 15.14
C ALA A 148 19.46 8.44 15.61
N ALA A 149 20.05 9.45 14.97
CA ALA A 149 19.79 10.86 15.30
C ALA A 149 18.59 11.46 14.53
N SER A 150 17.93 10.67 13.66
CA SER A 150 16.84 11.17 12.81
C SER A 150 15.50 11.12 13.53
N ALA A 151 14.72 12.19 13.40
CA ALA A 151 13.33 12.24 13.83
C ALA A 151 12.42 12.03 12.62
N VAL A 152 11.60 11.00 12.64
CA VAL A 152 10.66 10.63 11.56
C VAL A 152 9.23 10.75 12.07
N LEU A 153 8.35 11.36 11.28
CA LEU A 153 6.91 11.34 11.52
C LEU A 153 6.22 10.51 10.46
N LEU A 154 5.35 9.59 10.89
CA LEU A 154 4.50 8.78 10.04
C LEU A 154 3.04 9.13 10.30
N ASN A 155 2.36 9.77 9.35
CA ASN A 155 0.94 10.10 9.44
C ASN A 155 0.09 9.07 8.69
N GLY A 156 -0.89 8.47 9.39
CA GLY A 156 -1.62 7.28 8.95
C GLY A 156 -0.83 5.99 9.22
N ALA A 157 -0.11 5.98 10.34
CA ALA A 157 0.86 4.93 10.69
C ALA A 157 0.25 3.55 10.91
N GLY A 158 -1.03 3.47 11.27
CA GLY A 158 -1.71 2.20 11.52
C GLY A 158 -2.22 1.49 10.27
N GLY A 159 -2.08 2.07 9.08
CA GLY A 159 -2.40 1.40 7.83
C GLY A 159 -1.26 0.50 7.31
N GLY A 160 -1.48 -0.17 6.18
CA GLY A 160 -0.48 -1.07 5.59
C GLY A 160 0.86 -0.38 5.35
N VAL A 161 0.87 0.76 4.67
CA VAL A 161 2.10 1.55 4.42
C VAL A 161 2.79 1.96 5.72
N GLY A 162 2.00 2.48 6.67
CA GLY A 162 2.55 3.01 7.92
C GLY A 162 3.19 1.93 8.80
N THR A 163 2.59 0.73 8.89
CA THR A 163 3.15 -0.37 9.69
C THR A 163 4.46 -0.92 9.10
N PHE A 164 4.63 -0.93 7.78
CA PHE A 164 5.91 -1.23 7.13
C PHE A 164 6.93 -0.10 7.37
N ALA A 165 6.53 1.17 7.15
CA ALA A 165 7.42 2.31 7.34
C ALA A 165 7.93 2.42 8.77
N LEU A 166 7.07 2.18 9.77
CA LEU A 166 7.45 2.18 11.19
C LEU A 166 8.57 1.16 11.47
N GLN A 167 8.36 -0.10 11.08
CA GLN A 167 9.36 -1.14 11.30
C GLN A 167 10.70 -0.82 10.59
N MET A 168 10.64 -0.36 9.34
CA MET A 168 11.83 -0.01 8.58
C MET A 168 12.56 1.21 9.16
N ALA A 169 11.84 2.24 9.61
CA ALA A 169 12.45 3.40 10.27
C ALA A 169 13.08 3.01 11.62
N LYS A 170 12.43 2.12 12.38
CA LYS A 170 13.01 1.59 13.65
C LYS A 170 14.24 0.72 13.41
N ALA A 171 14.29 -0.05 12.32
CA ALA A 171 15.48 -0.81 11.93
C ALA A 171 16.69 0.11 11.64
N LEU A 172 16.44 1.35 11.21
CA LEU A 172 17.45 2.40 11.06
C LEU A 172 17.74 3.13 12.38
N GLN A 173 17.16 2.69 13.49
CA GLN A 173 17.27 3.30 14.82
C GLN A 173 16.74 4.74 14.91
N ALA A 174 15.91 5.19 13.96
CA ALA A 174 15.30 6.52 14.00
C ALA A 174 14.33 6.66 15.19
N HIS A 175 14.18 7.90 15.67
CA HIS A 175 13.11 8.25 16.60
C HIS A 175 11.83 8.48 15.81
N VAL A 176 10.81 7.64 16.02
CA VAL A 176 9.60 7.62 15.21
C VAL A 176 8.39 8.11 15.99
N THR A 177 7.82 9.23 15.56
CA THR A 177 6.51 9.70 15.98
C THR A 177 5.46 9.21 14.99
N VAL A 178 4.39 8.61 15.50
CA VAL A 178 3.26 8.12 14.68
C VAL A 178 2.00 8.90 14.97
N VAL A 179 1.22 9.16 13.92
CA VAL A 179 -0.08 9.82 13.99
C VAL A 179 -1.14 8.88 13.44
N ASP A 180 -2.15 8.57 14.25
CA ASP A 180 -3.32 7.77 13.84
C ASP A 180 -4.46 7.97 14.87
N ARG A 181 -5.50 7.14 14.81
CA ARG A 181 -6.61 7.10 15.78
C ARG A 181 -6.16 6.45 17.08
N GLY A 182 -6.68 6.93 18.22
CA GLY A 182 -6.33 6.43 19.55
C GLY A 182 -6.51 4.94 19.74
N GLU A 183 -7.49 4.33 19.04
CA GLU A 183 -7.74 2.89 19.07
C GLU A 183 -6.54 2.06 18.60
N LYS A 184 -5.65 2.63 17.78
CA LYS A 184 -4.44 1.97 17.27
C LYS A 184 -3.18 2.23 18.10
N ARG A 185 -3.27 3.08 19.14
CA ARG A 185 -2.15 3.50 19.99
C ARG A 185 -1.34 2.31 20.51
N GLN A 186 -2.00 1.36 21.14
CA GLN A 186 -1.32 0.23 21.78
C GLN A 186 -0.53 -0.60 20.76
N ALA A 187 -1.14 -0.90 19.63
CA ALA A 187 -0.49 -1.69 18.57
C ALA A 187 0.72 -0.98 17.97
N LEU A 188 0.63 0.33 17.73
CA LEU A 188 1.72 1.10 17.14
C LEU A 188 2.89 1.30 18.11
N LEU A 189 2.62 1.52 19.40
CA LEU A 189 3.66 1.56 20.42
C LEU A 189 4.33 0.19 20.59
N ALA A 190 3.56 -0.91 20.60
CA ALA A 190 4.12 -2.26 20.64
C ALA A 190 4.94 -2.61 19.38
N LEU A 191 4.65 -1.98 18.23
CA LEU A 191 5.42 -2.12 16.99
C LEU A 191 6.73 -1.29 17.01
N GLY A 192 6.96 -0.49 18.06
CA GLY A 192 8.20 0.23 18.29
C GLY A 192 8.12 1.74 18.07
N ALA A 193 6.95 2.34 17.92
CA ALA A 193 6.83 3.80 17.88
C ALA A 193 7.28 4.42 19.21
N ASP A 194 8.07 5.49 19.14
CA ASP A 194 8.58 6.19 20.32
C ASP A 194 7.56 7.19 20.89
N ARG A 195 6.71 7.75 20.00
CA ARG A 195 5.66 8.70 20.36
C ARG A 195 4.42 8.46 19.50
N PHE A 196 3.24 8.58 20.12
CA PHE A 196 1.95 8.46 19.46
C PHE A 196 1.14 9.76 19.62
N ILE A 197 0.53 10.21 18.54
CA ILE A 197 -0.40 11.35 18.52
C ILE A 197 -1.75 10.85 17.98
N ASP A 198 -2.82 11.03 18.76
CA ASP A 198 -4.20 10.91 18.25
C ASP A 198 -4.55 12.19 17.50
N TYR A 199 -4.78 12.12 16.18
CA TYR A 199 -5.10 13.29 15.37
C TYR A 199 -6.44 13.94 15.71
N ARG A 200 -7.29 13.28 16.52
CA ARG A 200 -8.56 13.83 17.01
C ARG A 200 -8.35 14.70 18.26
N GLU A 201 -7.24 14.52 18.96
CA GLU A 201 -6.91 15.21 20.20
C GLU A 201 -5.83 16.29 19.98
N ALA A 202 -4.89 16.04 19.08
CA ALA A 202 -3.74 16.92 18.86
C ALA A 202 -3.34 16.98 17.39
N ASP A 203 -2.93 18.16 16.96
CA ASP A 203 -2.39 18.43 15.65
C ASP A 203 -0.87 18.44 15.69
N PHE A 204 -0.22 17.48 15.03
CA PHE A 204 1.23 17.36 14.99
C PHE A 204 1.94 18.58 14.39
N THR A 205 1.23 19.37 13.56
CA THR A 205 1.80 20.58 12.95
C THR A 205 1.80 21.78 13.91
N ALA A 206 1.17 21.65 15.08
CA ALA A 206 1.06 22.68 16.10
C ALA A 206 1.83 22.32 17.39
N ASP A 207 2.47 21.15 17.49
CA ASP A 207 3.12 20.67 18.72
C ASP A 207 4.57 21.16 18.89
N GLY A 208 5.07 21.97 17.97
CA GLY A 208 6.42 22.56 18.01
C GLY A 208 7.57 21.59 17.68
N GLN A 209 7.27 20.32 17.42
CA GLN A 209 8.29 19.34 17.04
C GLN A 209 8.68 19.50 15.57
N GLN A 210 9.93 19.18 15.26
CA GLN A 210 10.46 19.22 13.91
C GLN A 210 11.09 17.88 13.51
N TYR A 211 10.84 17.47 12.28
CA TYR A 211 11.20 16.16 11.77
C TYR A 211 12.20 16.27 10.62
N ASP A 212 13.07 15.28 10.51
CA ASP A 212 13.97 15.09 9.37
C ASP A 212 13.21 14.57 8.15
N LEU A 213 12.23 13.70 8.40
CA LEU A 213 11.35 13.13 7.39
C LEU A 213 9.91 13.07 7.92
N ILE A 214 8.97 13.51 7.11
CA ILE A 214 7.54 13.25 7.29
C ILE A 214 7.07 12.38 6.13
N VAL A 215 6.53 11.20 6.43
CA VAL A 215 5.81 10.35 5.46
C VAL A 215 4.33 10.45 5.78
N ASP A 216 3.55 10.97 4.83
CA ASP A 216 2.13 11.24 5.05
C ASP A 216 1.26 10.50 4.03
N VAL A 217 0.46 9.54 4.51
CA VAL A 217 -0.45 8.74 3.68
C VAL A 217 -1.89 9.27 3.68
N VAL A 218 -2.17 10.31 4.48
CA VAL A 218 -3.50 10.91 4.66
C VAL A 218 -3.48 12.44 4.63
N ALA A 219 -2.55 13.04 3.90
CA ALA A 219 -2.23 14.46 3.93
C ALA A 219 -3.45 15.39 3.85
N GLN A 220 -3.56 16.28 4.85
CA GLN A 220 -4.66 17.22 4.99
C GLN A 220 -4.20 18.66 5.25
N HIS A 221 -2.92 18.86 5.60
CA HIS A 221 -2.37 20.16 5.94
C HIS A 221 -1.81 20.91 4.73
N SER A 222 -1.74 22.23 4.82
CA SER A 222 -1.12 23.06 3.78
C SER A 222 0.41 22.86 3.74
N PRO A 223 1.07 23.14 2.59
CA PRO A 223 2.52 23.06 2.48
C PRO A 223 3.27 23.90 3.52
N GLY A 224 2.73 25.06 3.92
CA GLY A 224 3.33 25.92 4.95
C GLY A 224 3.34 25.27 6.34
N ARG A 225 2.27 24.58 6.72
CA ARG A 225 2.19 23.83 7.99
C ARG A 225 3.16 22.65 8.02
N PHE A 226 3.25 21.91 6.91
CA PHE A 226 4.26 20.87 6.79
C PHE A 226 5.68 21.41 6.89
N ALA A 227 5.97 22.53 6.22
CA ALA A 227 7.30 23.14 6.28
C ALA A 227 7.66 23.61 7.70
N ALA A 228 6.71 24.09 8.49
CA ALA A 228 6.93 24.45 9.89
C ALA A 228 7.32 23.22 10.76
N SER A 229 6.78 22.06 10.45
CA SER A 229 7.07 20.80 11.15
C SER A 229 8.34 20.08 10.62
N LEU A 230 9.03 20.61 9.64
CA LEU A 230 10.28 20.08 9.13
C LEU A 230 11.48 20.84 9.68
N LYS A 231 12.56 20.12 10.01
CA LYS A 231 13.89 20.71 10.25
C LYS A 231 14.41 21.37 8.96
N ASP A 232 15.44 22.18 9.10
CA ASP A 232 16.19 22.69 7.95
C ASP A 232 16.78 21.52 7.15
N GLY A 233 16.57 21.51 5.85
CA GLY A 233 16.94 20.40 4.98
C GLY A 233 16.04 19.13 5.14
N GLY A 234 14.97 19.22 5.92
CA GLY A 234 14.00 18.12 6.08
C GLY A 234 13.20 17.82 4.83
N GLU A 235 12.53 16.67 4.82
CA GLU A 235 11.76 16.20 3.66
C GLU A 235 10.33 15.78 4.03
N LEU A 236 9.36 16.21 3.24
CA LEU A 236 7.98 15.71 3.24
C LEU A 236 7.76 14.82 2.02
N VAL A 237 7.27 13.63 2.27
CA VAL A 237 6.85 12.65 1.26
C VAL A 237 5.37 12.38 1.44
N VAL A 238 4.54 12.92 0.57
CA VAL A 238 3.10 12.66 0.57
C VAL A 238 2.79 11.50 -0.35
N ILE A 239 2.16 10.46 0.21
CA ILE A 239 1.76 9.25 -0.52
C ILE A 239 0.28 9.32 -0.91
N GLY A 240 -0.56 9.85 -0.04
CA GLY A 240 -2.00 9.98 -0.25
C GLY A 240 -2.58 11.15 0.54
N GLY A 241 -3.87 11.42 0.35
CA GLY A 241 -4.54 12.48 1.06
C GLY A 241 -5.63 13.18 0.24
N ARG A 242 -6.07 14.34 0.73
CA ARG A 242 -7.13 15.11 0.05
C ARG A 242 -6.60 15.73 -1.23
N ILE A 243 -7.35 15.62 -2.32
CA ILE A 243 -6.96 16.16 -3.65
C ILE A 243 -6.47 17.62 -3.59
N PRO A 244 -7.17 18.56 -2.90
CA PRO A 244 -6.67 19.94 -2.80
C PRO A 244 -5.29 20.03 -2.15
N THR A 245 -5.02 19.22 -1.11
CA THR A 245 -3.70 19.17 -0.47
C THR A 245 -2.63 18.62 -1.41
N LEU A 246 -2.94 17.53 -2.12
CA LEU A 246 -2.01 16.95 -3.11
C LEU A 246 -1.63 17.98 -4.19
N LEU A 247 -2.61 18.70 -4.73
CA LEU A 247 -2.37 19.75 -5.72
C LEU A 247 -1.54 20.92 -5.15
N GLN A 248 -1.82 21.35 -3.92
CA GLN A 248 -1.04 22.40 -3.25
C GLN A 248 0.41 21.97 -3.01
N VAL A 249 0.64 20.72 -2.55
CA VAL A 249 2.00 20.22 -2.34
C VAL A 249 2.75 20.11 -3.67
N ALA A 250 2.10 19.60 -4.73
CA ALA A 250 2.71 19.51 -6.05
C ALA A 250 3.09 20.88 -6.63
N ALA A 251 2.21 21.87 -6.51
CA ALA A 251 2.42 23.20 -7.09
C ALA A 251 3.33 24.10 -6.25
N LEU A 252 3.22 24.05 -4.93
CA LEU A 252 3.84 25.04 -4.03
C LEU A 252 4.96 24.45 -3.15
N GLY A 253 5.06 23.12 -3.02
CA GLY A 253 5.98 22.48 -2.09
C GLY A 253 7.43 22.91 -2.28
N GLY A 254 7.91 22.94 -3.52
CA GLY A 254 9.28 23.36 -3.83
C GLY A 254 9.56 24.83 -3.51
N PHE A 255 8.56 25.70 -3.66
CA PHE A 255 8.70 27.14 -3.33
C PHE A 255 8.69 27.34 -1.80
N VAL A 256 7.75 26.72 -1.10
CA VAL A 256 7.59 26.88 0.35
C VAL A 256 8.83 26.40 1.11
N GLY A 257 9.42 25.26 0.71
CA GLY A 257 10.60 24.69 1.37
C GLY A 257 11.93 25.40 1.07
N ARG A 258 11.98 26.27 0.07
CA ARG A 258 13.23 26.77 -0.51
C ARG A 258 14.14 27.50 0.51
N ARG A 259 13.56 28.34 1.38
CA ARG A 259 14.34 29.15 2.35
C ARG A 259 15.09 28.29 3.36
N ARG A 260 14.51 27.15 3.78
CA ARG A 260 15.06 26.23 4.77
C ARG A 260 15.67 24.97 4.12
N ARG A 261 15.89 24.96 2.82
CA ARG A 261 16.39 23.84 2.01
C ARG A 261 15.56 22.57 2.19
N GLN A 262 14.28 22.70 2.55
CA GLN A 262 13.35 21.60 2.71
C GLN A 262 12.84 21.11 1.35
N ARG A 263 12.52 19.82 1.26
CA ARG A 263 11.90 19.22 0.08
C ARG A 263 10.50 18.74 0.42
N LEU A 264 9.49 19.35 -0.18
CA LEU A 264 8.10 18.96 -0.03
C LEU A 264 7.58 18.46 -1.36
N GLY A 265 7.13 17.21 -1.41
CA GLY A 265 6.66 16.63 -2.67
C GLY A 265 5.77 15.41 -2.50
N LEU A 266 5.16 15.00 -3.62
CA LEU A 266 4.42 13.76 -3.72
C LEU A 266 5.38 12.59 -4.00
N LEU A 267 5.07 11.41 -3.49
CA LEU A 267 5.68 10.18 -3.94
C LEU A 267 5.00 9.72 -5.22
N ILE A 268 5.74 9.68 -6.31
CA ILE A 268 5.29 9.03 -7.53
C ILE A 268 5.65 7.56 -7.38
N TYR A 269 4.65 6.76 -7.01
CA TYR A 269 4.81 5.33 -6.84
C TYR A 269 5.18 4.65 -8.16
N LYS A 270 6.10 3.71 -8.07
CA LYS A 270 6.49 2.83 -9.19
C LYS A 270 6.47 1.39 -8.70
N PRO A 271 5.55 0.55 -9.19
CA PRO A 271 5.59 -0.88 -8.94
C PRO A 271 6.98 -1.43 -9.29
N SER A 272 7.57 -2.21 -8.39
CA SER A 272 8.95 -2.67 -8.52
C SER A 272 9.09 -4.10 -7.98
N PRO A 273 9.22 -5.11 -8.86
CA PRO A 273 9.51 -6.47 -8.42
C PRO A 273 10.80 -6.59 -7.60
N ALA A 274 11.79 -5.71 -7.87
CA ALA A 274 13.04 -5.69 -7.10
C ALA A 274 12.82 -5.20 -5.66
N ASP A 275 12.03 -4.12 -5.47
CA ASP A 275 11.65 -3.65 -4.14
C ASP A 275 10.83 -4.72 -3.39
N ASN A 276 9.89 -5.35 -4.09
CA ASN A 276 9.07 -6.42 -3.54
C ASN A 276 9.93 -7.61 -3.09
N LEU A 277 10.90 -8.02 -3.91
CA LEU A 277 11.81 -9.12 -3.58
C LEU A 277 12.69 -8.79 -2.36
N GLU A 278 13.25 -7.56 -2.28
CA GLU A 278 14.00 -7.10 -1.11
C GLU A 278 13.17 -7.21 0.16
N LEU A 279 11.93 -6.71 0.12
CA LEU A 279 11.02 -6.74 1.25
C LEU A 279 10.64 -8.17 1.65
N ALA A 280 10.36 -9.02 0.66
CA ALA A 280 10.03 -10.43 0.89
C ALA A 280 11.19 -11.21 1.51
N GLN A 281 12.44 -10.95 1.10
CA GLN A 281 13.64 -11.52 1.70
C GLN A 281 13.79 -11.08 3.16
N ARG A 282 13.52 -9.82 3.48
CA ARG A 282 13.51 -9.31 4.87
C ARG A 282 12.40 -9.95 5.71
N CYS A 283 11.25 -10.23 5.11
CA CYS A 283 10.16 -10.95 5.78
C CYS A 283 10.53 -12.43 6.03
N ALA A 284 11.09 -13.12 5.03
CA ALA A 284 11.55 -14.49 5.19
C ALA A 284 12.67 -14.62 6.23
N ALA A 285 13.55 -13.60 6.35
CA ALA A 285 14.58 -13.51 7.38
C ALA A 285 14.05 -13.08 8.77
N GLY A 286 12.76 -12.79 8.92
CA GLY A 286 12.15 -12.34 10.18
C GLY A 286 12.54 -10.93 10.64
N THR A 287 13.22 -10.12 9.80
CA THR A 287 13.64 -8.75 10.13
C THR A 287 12.58 -7.70 9.79
N LEU A 288 11.55 -8.10 9.07
CA LEU A 288 10.36 -7.33 8.74
C LEU A 288 9.15 -8.28 8.77
N ARG A 289 7.97 -7.81 9.14
CA ARG A 289 6.77 -8.63 9.09
C ARG A 289 5.56 -7.83 8.60
N PRO A 290 4.74 -8.36 7.70
CA PRO A 290 3.44 -7.79 7.42
C PRO A 290 2.58 -7.83 8.69
N ILE A 291 1.95 -6.73 9.03
CA ILE A 291 0.94 -6.71 10.09
C ILE A 291 -0.40 -6.98 9.44
N ILE A 292 -1.04 -8.07 9.81
CA ILE A 292 -2.32 -8.53 9.23
C ILE A 292 -3.44 -8.22 10.21
N ASP A 293 -4.40 -7.39 9.79
CA ASP A 293 -5.60 -7.06 10.56
C ASP A 293 -6.62 -8.21 10.55
N GLY A 294 -6.79 -8.82 9.39
CA GLY A 294 -7.69 -9.96 9.22
C GLY A 294 -7.58 -10.61 7.85
N VAL A 295 -7.95 -11.88 7.80
CA VAL A 295 -8.00 -12.69 6.57
C VAL A 295 -9.45 -13.08 6.31
N TYR A 296 -9.95 -12.77 5.13
CA TYR A 296 -11.33 -13.04 4.72
C TYR A 296 -11.32 -14.02 3.54
N PRO A 297 -12.16 -15.05 3.52
CA PRO A 297 -12.32 -15.87 2.32
C PRO A 297 -12.86 -15.00 1.16
N LEU A 298 -12.57 -15.38 -0.08
CA LEU A 298 -12.99 -14.66 -1.29
C LEU A 298 -14.51 -14.33 -1.26
N ALA A 299 -15.34 -15.24 -0.80
CA ALA A 299 -16.79 -15.02 -0.68
C ALA A 299 -17.18 -13.87 0.27
N ARG A 300 -16.30 -13.49 1.20
CA ARG A 300 -16.49 -12.38 2.16
C ARG A 300 -15.68 -11.14 1.80
N GLY A 301 -15.27 -10.98 0.55
CA GLY A 301 -14.45 -9.85 0.12
C GLY A 301 -15.13 -8.49 0.28
N ALA A 302 -16.47 -8.43 0.24
CA ALA A 302 -17.19 -7.19 0.57
C ALA A 302 -16.91 -6.72 2.00
N GLU A 303 -16.83 -7.63 2.96
CA GLU A 303 -16.47 -7.32 4.35
C GLU A 303 -15.01 -6.85 4.47
N ALA A 304 -14.10 -7.49 3.73
CA ALA A 304 -12.70 -7.08 3.67
C ALA A 304 -12.54 -5.64 3.17
N LEU A 305 -13.25 -5.27 2.10
CA LEU A 305 -13.26 -3.90 1.58
C LEU A 305 -13.93 -2.92 2.55
N ALA A 306 -15.03 -3.28 3.19
CA ALA A 306 -15.69 -2.47 4.21
C ALA A 306 -14.75 -2.24 5.43
N ARG A 307 -13.95 -3.25 5.82
CA ARG A 307 -12.97 -3.13 6.89
C ARG A 307 -11.90 -2.07 6.58
N ILE A 308 -11.35 -2.05 5.37
CA ILE A 308 -10.43 -0.99 4.93
C ILE A 308 -11.12 0.37 4.92
N GLY A 309 -12.32 0.47 4.33
CA GLY A 309 -13.07 1.72 4.24
C GLY A 309 -13.46 2.32 5.60
N SER A 310 -13.56 1.52 6.66
CA SER A 310 -13.82 1.99 8.02
C SER A 310 -12.67 2.81 8.63
N GLY A 311 -11.44 2.67 8.10
CA GLY A 311 -10.23 3.27 8.65
C GLY A 311 -9.76 2.66 9.98
N LEU A 312 -10.39 1.56 10.42
CA LEU A 312 -10.08 0.90 11.70
C LEU A 312 -9.06 -0.24 11.56
N ALA A 313 -8.76 -0.68 10.35
CA ALA A 313 -7.79 -1.74 10.11
C ALA A 313 -6.39 -1.35 10.60
N ILE A 314 -5.67 -2.31 11.19
CA ILE A 314 -4.27 -2.17 11.59
C ILE A 314 -3.42 -3.03 10.67
N GLY A 315 -2.63 -2.39 9.80
CA GLY A 315 -1.86 -3.10 8.78
C GLY A 315 -2.70 -3.46 7.56
N LYS A 316 -2.59 -4.70 7.10
CA LYS A 316 -3.17 -5.22 5.86
C LYS A 316 -4.41 -6.06 6.10
N VAL A 317 -5.40 -5.89 5.27
CA VAL A 317 -6.57 -6.77 5.18
C VAL A 317 -6.36 -7.70 3.99
N MET A 318 -6.54 -9.00 4.22
CA MET A 318 -6.22 -10.02 3.24
C MET A 318 -7.47 -10.77 2.78
N ILE A 319 -7.42 -11.23 1.52
CA ILE A 319 -8.40 -12.18 0.96
C ILE A 319 -7.68 -13.49 0.70
N SER A 320 -8.14 -14.57 1.33
CA SER A 320 -7.76 -15.95 1.00
C SER A 320 -8.61 -16.42 -0.16
N VAL A 321 -7.98 -16.82 -1.26
CA VAL A 321 -8.66 -17.23 -2.50
C VAL A 321 -8.69 -18.75 -2.61
N ALA A 322 -7.60 -19.44 -2.32
CA ALA A 322 -7.56 -20.90 -2.22
C ALA A 322 -7.88 -21.34 -0.79
N GLU A 323 -8.70 -22.37 -0.68
CA GLU A 323 -8.95 -23.09 0.57
C GLU A 323 -7.75 -23.95 0.96
#